data_040472d25da23fd9cfdf286f25a6949b
#
_entry.id   040472d25da23fd9cfdf286f25a6949b
#
_cell.length_a   1.000
_cell.length_b   1.000
_cell.length_c   1.000
_cell.angle_alpha   90.00
_cell.angle_beta   90.00
_cell.angle_gamma   90.00
#
_symmetry.space_group_name_H-M   'P 1'
#
loop_
_entity.id
_entity.type
_entity.pdbx_description
1 polymer ?
#
loop_
_entity_poly.entity_id
_entity_poly.type
_entity_poly.pdbx_seq_one_letter_code
_entity_poly.pdbx_strand_id
1 'polypeptide(L)'
;MQEILVLYYSKNGSIKEMAKNIARGVNSIDGVNANLRTDPKVSKKTEATENANPNQGDIYANLSDLENCDGLILGSPTQFGNMSASLKFFIESASPLWLNGSLENKPASVFTASGSMHGGNEATLLSMQLPLLHLGMILVGVPYSVPSLSKTLSGGTPYGASHVSGENHQNSITDDEKKICFAQGERMALIVKKLSGS
;
A
#
# COMPACT_ATOMS: atom_id res chain seq x y z
N MET A 1 -14.16 2.72 -15.89
CA MET A 1 -12.85 3.17 -15.36
C MET A 1 -12.52 2.23 -14.23
N GLN A 2 -11.35 1.60 -14.25
CA GLN A 2 -10.91 0.69 -13.17
C GLN A 2 -10.43 1.48 -11.97
N GLU A 3 -10.76 1.03 -10.78
CA GLU A 3 -10.39 1.67 -9.52
C GLU A 3 -9.34 0.85 -8.77
N ILE A 4 -8.18 1.43 -8.52
CA ILE A 4 -7.15 0.84 -7.66
C ILE A 4 -7.20 1.53 -6.30
N LEU A 5 -7.51 0.77 -5.26
CA LEU A 5 -7.47 1.25 -3.90
C LEU A 5 -6.00 1.30 -3.42
N VAL A 6 -5.53 2.50 -3.09
CA VAL A 6 -4.25 2.74 -2.42
C VAL A 6 -4.54 3.00 -0.95
N LEU A 7 -4.58 1.94 -0.17
CA LEU A 7 -4.87 1.98 1.27
C LEU A 7 -3.58 2.02 2.08
N TYR A 8 -3.47 2.99 2.99
CA TYR A 8 -2.27 3.14 3.79
C TYR A 8 -2.56 3.65 5.21
N TYR A 9 -1.66 3.31 6.15
CA TYR A 9 -1.51 4.00 7.43
C TYR A 9 -0.18 4.75 7.46
N SER A 10 -0.18 6.01 7.90
CA SER A 10 1.04 6.84 7.96
C SER A 10 1.15 7.55 9.31
N LYS A 11 2.23 7.28 10.06
CA LYS A 11 2.50 7.93 11.34
C LYS A 11 3.22 9.27 11.17
N ASN A 12 4.27 9.30 10.33
CA ASN A 12 5.22 10.42 10.19
C ASN A 12 5.23 11.02 8.78
N GLY A 13 4.28 10.67 7.92
CA GLY A 13 4.12 11.24 6.58
C GLY A 13 4.79 10.46 5.44
N SER A 14 5.86 9.70 5.65
CA SER A 14 6.58 9.01 4.59
C SER A 14 5.69 8.05 3.79
N ILE A 15 4.90 7.21 4.46
CA ILE A 15 3.95 6.30 3.78
C ILE A 15 2.94 7.09 2.95
N LYS A 16 2.44 8.23 3.45
CA LYS A 16 1.54 9.11 2.69
C LYS A 16 2.21 9.67 1.44
N GLU A 17 3.47 10.07 1.50
CA GLU A 17 4.21 10.56 0.34
C GLU A 17 4.45 9.44 -0.69
N MET A 18 4.81 8.23 -0.23
CA MET A 18 4.92 7.05 -1.09
C MET A 18 3.59 6.74 -1.78
N ALA A 19 2.47 6.73 -1.02
CA ALA A 19 1.13 6.49 -1.56
C ALA A 19 0.77 7.49 -2.68
N LYS A 20 1.11 8.78 -2.52
CA LYS A 20 0.91 9.80 -3.56
C LYS A 20 1.74 9.52 -4.82
N ASN A 21 3.00 9.09 -4.69
CA ASN A 21 3.83 8.75 -5.84
C ASN A 21 3.34 7.48 -6.55
N ILE A 22 2.87 6.49 -5.80
CA ILE A 22 2.22 5.28 -6.34
C ILE A 22 0.93 5.67 -7.10
N ALA A 23 0.08 6.51 -6.49
CA ALA A 23 -1.15 6.99 -7.13
C ALA A 23 -0.88 7.74 -8.44
N ARG A 24 0.21 8.52 -8.53
CA ARG A 24 0.62 9.14 -9.81
C ARG A 24 0.97 8.09 -10.86
N GLY A 25 1.63 7.00 -10.47
CA GLY A 25 1.91 5.88 -11.37
C GLY A 25 0.64 5.17 -11.83
N VAL A 26 -0.31 4.93 -10.94
CA VAL A 26 -1.63 4.38 -11.31
C VAL A 26 -2.34 5.28 -12.32
N ASN A 27 -2.44 6.57 -12.01
CA ASN A 27 -3.14 7.55 -12.83
C ASN A 27 -2.42 7.88 -14.16
N SER A 28 -1.21 7.37 -14.38
CA SER A 28 -0.52 7.52 -15.68
C SER A 28 -1.08 6.60 -16.76
N ILE A 29 -1.93 5.65 -16.40
CA ILE A 29 -2.55 4.71 -17.33
C ILE A 29 -4.00 5.10 -17.60
N ASP A 30 -4.31 5.42 -18.84
CA ASP A 30 -5.66 5.80 -19.26
C ASP A 30 -6.70 4.73 -18.90
N GLY A 31 -7.83 5.16 -18.33
CA GLY A 31 -8.93 4.30 -17.95
C GLY A 31 -8.78 3.66 -16.55
N VAL A 32 -7.71 3.96 -15.83
CA VAL A 32 -7.49 3.51 -14.43
C VAL A 32 -7.37 4.71 -13.51
N ASN A 33 -7.98 4.64 -12.32
CA ASN A 33 -7.94 5.70 -11.31
C ASN A 33 -7.43 5.17 -9.97
N ALA A 34 -6.61 5.97 -9.27
CA ALA A 34 -6.15 5.68 -7.92
C ALA A 34 -7.09 6.29 -6.89
N ASN A 35 -7.65 5.45 -6.05
CA ASN A 35 -8.50 5.87 -4.93
C ASN A 35 -7.68 5.78 -3.63
N LEU A 36 -7.22 6.94 -3.11
CA LEU A 36 -6.43 6.99 -1.88
C LEU A 36 -7.34 6.94 -0.66
N ARG A 37 -7.04 6.04 0.28
CA ARG A 37 -7.69 5.93 1.58
C ARG A 37 -6.65 5.76 2.68
N THR A 38 -6.95 6.29 3.84
CA THR A 38 -6.14 6.07 5.05
C THR A 38 -6.94 5.30 6.10
N ASP A 39 -6.23 4.74 7.08
CA ASP A 39 -6.81 4.00 8.18
C ASP A 39 -6.68 4.82 9.48
N PRO A 40 -7.72 4.86 10.36
CA PRO A 40 -7.66 5.59 11.62
C PRO A 40 -6.67 4.94 12.59
N LYS A 41 -6.14 5.74 13.52
CA LYS A 41 -5.32 5.22 14.61
C LYS A 41 -6.16 4.31 15.51
N VAL A 42 -5.58 3.16 15.87
CA VAL A 42 -6.18 2.31 16.92
C VAL A 42 -6.03 3.00 18.27
N SER A 43 -7.14 3.16 18.97
CA SER A 43 -7.16 3.68 20.35
C SER A 43 -6.70 2.59 21.33
N LYS A 44 -6.10 3.01 22.47
CA LYS A 44 -5.90 2.13 23.63
C LYS A 44 -7.21 1.77 24.35
N LYS A 45 -8.30 2.48 24.02
CA LYS A 45 -9.65 2.19 24.48
C LYS A 45 -10.36 1.35 23.43
N THR A 46 -11.23 0.45 23.86
CA THR A 46 -12.04 -0.40 22.97
C THR A 46 -13.20 0.33 22.28
N GLU A 47 -13.36 1.63 22.53
CA GLU A 47 -14.39 2.46 21.90
C GLU A 47 -13.80 3.25 20.73
N ALA A 48 -14.59 3.43 19.66
CA ALA A 48 -14.23 4.31 18.54
C ALA A 48 -14.09 5.75 19.08
N THR A 49 -12.88 6.31 18.97
CA THR A 49 -12.54 7.62 19.53
C THR A 49 -12.29 8.68 18.46
N GLU A 50 -12.36 8.32 17.20
CA GLU A 50 -12.13 9.22 16.06
C GLU A 50 -13.46 9.51 15.34
N ASN A 51 -13.58 10.71 14.78
CA ASN A 51 -14.71 11.08 13.94
C ASN A 51 -14.76 10.18 12.69
N ALA A 52 -15.95 9.96 12.13
CA ALA A 52 -16.15 9.15 10.92
C ALA A 52 -15.35 9.66 9.70
N ASN A 53 -14.98 10.94 9.70
CA ASN A 53 -14.11 11.54 8.68
C ASN A 53 -12.90 12.20 9.35
N PRO A 54 -11.70 12.09 8.76
CA PRO A 54 -10.52 12.79 9.26
C PRO A 54 -10.71 14.31 9.11
N ASN A 55 -10.24 15.08 10.10
CA ASN A 55 -10.27 16.53 10.04
C ASN A 55 -9.36 17.09 8.93
N GLN A 56 -8.33 16.34 8.56
CA GLN A 56 -7.39 16.66 7.47
C GLN A 56 -6.83 15.37 6.85
N GLY A 57 -6.62 15.37 5.55
CA GLY A 57 -6.02 14.25 4.83
C GLY A 57 -7.01 13.48 3.98
N ASP A 58 -6.65 12.24 3.66
CA ASP A 58 -7.47 11.36 2.87
C ASP A 58 -8.59 10.74 3.71
N ILE A 59 -9.71 10.41 3.08
CA ILE A 59 -10.88 9.82 3.73
C ILE A 59 -10.52 8.44 4.31
N TYR A 60 -11.12 8.08 5.44
CA TYR A 60 -10.95 6.74 5.99
C TYR A 60 -11.52 5.68 5.06
N ALA A 61 -10.81 4.55 4.96
CA ALA A 61 -11.26 3.40 4.22
C ALA A 61 -12.44 2.72 4.93
N ASN A 62 -13.32 2.15 4.12
CA ASN A 62 -14.37 1.26 4.58
C ASN A 62 -14.37 -0.04 3.75
N LEU A 63 -15.12 -1.06 4.18
CA LEU A 63 -15.15 -2.35 3.49
C LEU A 63 -15.67 -2.26 2.06
N SER A 64 -16.56 -1.31 1.76
CA SER A 64 -17.07 -1.09 0.41
C SER A 64 -15.98 -0.56 -0.54
N ASP A 65 -15.03 0.25 -0.05
CA ASP A 65 -13.88 0.66 -0.87
C ASP A 65 -13.03 -0.56 -1.27
N LEU A 66 -12.84 -1.51 -0.35
CA LEU A 66 -12.09 -2.73 -0.60
C LEU A 66 -12.85 -3.70 -1.52
N GLU A 67 -14.14 -3.87 -1.30
CA GLU A 67 -15.00 -4.76 -2.10
C GLU A 67 -15.09 -4.30 -3.56
N ASN A 68 -15.22 -3.00 -3.79
CA ASN A 68 -15.46 -2.45 -5.13
C ASN A 68 -14.17 -2.07 -5.89
N CYS A 69 -12.98 -2.21 -5.30
CA CYS A 69 -11.75 -1.94 -6.04
C CYS A 69 -11.43 -3.06 -7.06
N ASP A 70 -10.79 -2.70 -8.16
CA ASP A 70 -10.26 -3.64 -9.15
C ASP A 70 -8.82 -4.09 -8.84
N GLY A 71 -8.17 -3.44 -7.88
CA GLY A 71 -6.85 -3.78 -7.39
C GLY A 71 -6.54 -3.04 -6.08
N LEU A 72 -5.66 -3.62 -5.26
CA LEU A 72 -5.27 -3.08 -3.95
C LEU A 72 -3.77 -2.79 -3.88
N ILE A 73 -3.39 -1.60 -3.42
CA ILE A 73 -2.01 -1.31 -3.02
C ILE A 73 -2.00 -0.91 -1.55
N LEU A 74 -1.44 -1.78 -0.70
CA LEU A 74 -1.51 -1.71 0.75
C LEU A 74 -0.21 -1.16 1.34
N GLY A 75 -0.28 -0.10 2.16
CA GLY A 75 0.89 0.57 2.73
C GLY A 75 0.87 0.71 4.24
N SER A 76 1.99 0.41 4.89
CA SER A 76 2.17 0.52 6.33
C SER A 76 3.59 0.90 6.70
N PRO A 77 3.82 1.69 7.77
CA PRO A 77 5.13 1.72 8.39
C PRO A 77 5.47 0.35 8.99
N THR A 78 6.75 0.04 9.06
CA THR A 78 7.24 -1.15 9.77
C THR A 78 6.96 -1.06 11.27
N GLN A 79 6.34 -2.08 11.82
CA GLN A 79 6.15 -2.28 13.26
C GLN A 79 6.64 -3.67 13.62
N PHE A 80 7.90 -3.76 14.09
CA PHE A 80 8.56 -5.04 14.42
C PHE A 80 8.51 -6.09 13.27
N GLY A 81 8.76 -5.64 12.03
CA GLY A 81 8.73 -6.51 10.85
C GLY A 81 7.33 -6.84 10.33
N ASN A 82 6.29 -6.13 10.79
CA ASN A 82 4.89 -6.32 10.39
C ASN A 82 4.20 -4.98 10.14
N MET A 83 2.95 -5.02 9.64
CA MET A 83 2.12 -3.83 9.46
C MET A 83 1.67 -3.24 10.80
N SER A 84 1.20 -1.99 10.78
CA SER A 84 0.57 -1.34 11.93
C SER A 84 -0.68 -2.09 12.41
N ALA A 85 -0.95 -2.02 13.72
CA ALA A 85 -2.13 -2.64 14.31
C ALA A 85 -3.44 -2.12 13.69
N SER A 86 -3.51 -0.82 13.34
CA SER A 86 -4.66 -0.23 12.66
C SER A 86 -4.96 -0.94 11.34
N LEU A 87 -3.94 -1.04 10.47
CA LEU A 87 -4.11 -1.66 9.16
C LEU A 87 -4.44 -3.15 9.29
N LYS A 88 -3.81 -3.86 10.26
CA LYS A 88 -4.14 -5.26 10.55
C LYS A 88 -5.60 -5.42 10.98
N PHE A 89 -6.10 -4.53 11.85
CA PHE A 89 -7.50 -4.52 12.29
C PHE A 89 -8.46 -4.32 11.10
N PHE A 90 -8.13 -3.39 10.17
CA PHE A 90 -8.94 -3.19 8.96
C PHE A 90 -8.98 -4.46 8.10
N ILE A 91 -7.83 -5.11 7.86
CA ILE A 91 -7.78 -6.37 7.09
C ILE A 91 -8.54 -7.51 7.79
N GLU A 92 -8.49 -7.60 9.13
CA GLU A 92 -9.27 -8.59 9.88
C GLU A 92 -10.78 -8.35 9.76
N SER A 93 -11.21 -7.09 9.68
CA SER A 93 -12.62 -6.75 9.46
C SER A 93 -13.15 -7.15 8.08
N ALA A 94 -12.25 -7.46 7.11
CA ALA A 94 -12.61 -7.94 5.77
C ALA A 94 -13.03 -9.43 5.71
N SER A 95 -13.17 -10.11 6.85
CA SER A 95 -13.63 -11.51 6.90
C SER A 95 -14.91 -11.80 6.11
N PRO A 96 -15.94 -10.92 6.07
CA PRO A 96 -17.11 -11.15 5.20
C PRO A 96 -16.77 -11.19 3.71
N LEU A 97 -15.83 -10.35 3.25
CA LEU A 97 -15.39 -10.30 1.85
C LEU A 97 -14.60 -11.56 1.47
N TRP A 98 -13.82 -12.10 2.42
CA TRP A 98 -13.15 -13.38 2.25
C TRP A 98 -14.15 -14.54 2.08
N LEU A 99 -15.18 -14.61 2.93
CA LEU A 99 -16.21 -15.65 2.84
C LEU A 99 -16.96 -15.63 1.50
N ASN A 100 -17.16 -14.46 0.92
CA ASN A 100 -17.88 -14.28 -0.34
C ASN A 100 -16.97 -14.37 -1.58
N GLY A 101 -15.63 -14.48 -1.39
CA GLY A 101 -14.67 -14.48 -2.50
C GLY A 101 -14.57 -13.14 -3.24
N SER A 102 -15.02 -12.03 -2.64
CA SER A 102 -15.11 -10.71 -3.31
C SER A 102 -13.77 -10.16 -3.78
N LEU A 103 -12.64 -10.65 -3.23
CA LEU A 103 -11.29 -10.21 -3.55
C LEU A 103 -10.50 -11.21 -4.40
N GLU A 104 -11.07 -12.36 -4.71
CA GLU A 104 -10.39 -13.38 -5.51
C GLU A 104 -9.99 -12.86 -6.88
N ASN A 105 -8.76 -13.19 -7.29
CA ASN A 105 -8.17 -12.82 -8.57
C ASN A 105 -7.93 -11.31 -8.80
N LYS A 106 -8.23 -10.44 -7.82
CA LYS A 106 -7.85 -9.03 -7.90
C LYS A 106 -6.34 -8.88 -7.62
N PRO A 107 -5.60 -8.08 -8.40
CA PRO A 107 -4.17 -7.88 -8.15
C PRO A 107 -3.94 -7.05 -6.89
N ALA A 108 -2.89 -7.40 -6.14
CA ALA A 108 -2.49 -6.69 -4.93
C ALA A 108 -0.99 -6.46 -4.85
N SER A 109 -0.59 -5.33 -4.31
CA SER A 109 0.80 -4.95 -4.07
C SER A 109 0.95 -4.31 -2.69
N VAL A 110 2.18 -4.20 -2.19
CA VAL A 110 2.46 -3.68 -0.85
C VAL A 110 3.60 -2.66 -0.87
N PHE A 111 3.62 -1.72 0.10
CA PHE A 111 4.73 -0.79 0.28
C PHE A 111 4.93 -0.43 1.75
N THR A 112 6.16 -0.04 2.14
CA THR A 112 6.51 0.20 3.55
C THR A 112 7.56 1.30 3.73
N ALA A 113 7.78 1.70 4.98
CA ALA A 113 8.92 2.52 5.39
C ALA A 113 9.41 2.10 6.77
N SER A 114 10.73 2.20 6.99
CA SER A 114 11.37 1.96 8.27
C SER A 114 12.35 3.07 8.64
N GLY A 115 12.78 3.12 9.92
CA GLY A 115 13.75 4.09 10.39
C GLY A 115 15.21 3.78 9.99
N SER A 116 15.52 2.56 9.54
CA SER A 116 16.88 2.16 9.17
C SER A 116 16.89 1.19 8.00
N MET A 117 18.04 1.06 7.33
CA MET A 117 18.23 0.16 6.18
C MET A 117 17.83 -1.28 6.51
N HIS A 118 18.22 -1.77 7.68
CA HIS A 118 17.91 -3.13 8.16
C HIS A 118 16.73 -3.16 9.14
N GLY A 119 15.86 -2.16 9.08
CA GLY A 119 14.69 -1.99 9.98
C GLY A 119 13.51 -2.92 9.68
N GLY A 120 13.68 -3.92 8.79
CA GLY A 120 12.66 -4.92 8.48
C GLY A 120 11.73 -4.55 7.33
N ASN A 121 12.19 -3.75 6.35
CA ASN A 121 11.40 -3.40 5.18
C ASN A 121 10.90 -4.65 4.44
N GLU A 122 11.81 -5.57 4.07
CA GLU A 122 11.46 -6.81 3.35
C GLU A 122 10.55 -7.71 4.19
N ALA A 123 10.87 -7.89 5.50
CA ALA A 123 10.06 -8.69 6.40
C ALA A 123 8.62 -8.15 6.50
N THR A 124 8.46 -6.82 6.60
CA THR A 124 7.15 -6.17 6.62
C THR A 124 6.40 -6.39 5.31
N LEU A 125 7.05 -6.17 4.15
CA LEU A 125 6.42 -6.38 2.85
C LEU A 125 5.96 -7.83 2.68
N LEU A 126 6.81 -8.80 2.98
CA LEU A 126 6.47 -10.23 2.89
C LEU A 126 5.36 -10.62 3.87
N SER A 127 5.38 -10.09 5.10
CA SER A 127 4.31 -10.36 6.08
C SER A 127 2.96 -9.76 5.67
N MET A 128 2.97 -8.59 4.99
CA MET A 128 1.76 -7.96 4.46
C MET A 128 1.16 -8.74 3.27
N GLN A 129 1.97 -9.46 2.52
CA GLN A 129 1.50 -10.28 1.40
C GLN A 129 0.71 -11.52 1.85
N LEU A 130 1.02 -12.08 3.03
CA LEU A 130 0.35 -13.29 3.53
C LEU A 130 -1.17 -13.15 3.64
N PRO A 131 -1.73 -12.14 4.32
CA PRO A 131 -3.18 -11.97 4.38
C PRO A 131 -3.81 -11.72 3.01
N LEU A 132 -3.10 -11.07 2.06
CA LEU A 132 -3.61 -10.85 0.71
C LEU A 132 -3.73 -12.17 -0.08
N LEU A 133 -2.80 -13.12 0.12
CA LEU A 133 -2.92 -14.49 -0.41
C LEU A 133 -4.14 -15.22 0.18
N HIS A 134 -4.38 -15.08 1.50
CA HIS A 134 -5.56 -15.67 2.14
C HIS A 134 -6.88 -15.09 1.59
N LEU A 135 -6.87 -13.82 1.17
CA LEU A 135 -8.00 -13.16 0.50
C LEU A 135 -8.16 -13.56 -0.98
N GLY A 136 -7.30 -14.47 -1.50
CA GLY A 136 -7.35 -14.94 -2.89
C GLY A 136 -6.77 -13.96 -3.92
N MET A 137 -6.04 -12.94 -3.48
CA MET A 137 -5.50 -11.91 -4.37
C MET A 137 -4.23 -12.35 -5.11
N ILE A 138 -3.96 -11.76 -6.28
CA ILE A 138 -2.76 -11.99 -7.09
C ILE A 138 -1.67 -11.00 -6.68
N LEU A 139 -0.56 -11.48 -6.12
CA LEU A 139 0.52 -10.62 -5.66
C LEU A 139 1.35 -10.03 -6.82
N VAL A 140 1.59 -8.72 -6.77
CA VAL A 140 2.34 -7.96 -7.77
C VAL A 140 3.49 -7.21 -7.11
N GLY A 141 4.72 -7.57 -7.45
CA GLY A 141 5.94 -6.88 -7.00
C GLY A 141 6.46 -5.86 -8.03
N VAL A 142 7.66 -5.32 -7.76
CA VAL A 142 8.39 -4.39 -8.64
C VAL A 142 9.47 -5.17 -9.39
N PRO A 143 9.47 -5.18 -10.74
CA PRO A 143 10.45 -5.96 -11.51
C PRO A 143 11.80 -5.25 -11.61
N TYR A 144 12.88 -6.00 -11.73
CA TYR A 144 14.24 -5.46 -11.92
C TYR A 144 14.44 -4.74 -13.29
N SER A 145 13.47 -4.78 -14.18
CA SER A 145 13.44 -3.91 -15.37
C SER A 145 13.25 -2.42 -15.01
N VAL A 146 12.89 -2.10 -13.77
CA VAL A 146 12.92 -0.73 -13.22
C VAL A 146 14.36 -0.40 -12.81
N PRO A 147 15.09 0.47 -13.55
CA PRO A 147 16.52 0.66 -13.30
C PRO A 147 16.87 1.19 -11.91
N SER A 148 15.98 1.99 -11.31
CA SER A 148 16.16 2.53 -9.96
C SER A 148 16.21 1.45 -8.90
N LEU A 149 15.59 0.29 -9.12
CA LEU A 149 15.60 -0.83 -8.17
C LEU A 149 17.01 -1.41 -7.95
N SER A 150 17.84 -1.42 -9.01
CA SER A 150 19.23 -1.88 -8.93
C SER A 150 20.23 -0.79 -8.52
N LYS A 151 19.81 0.49 -8.53
CA LYS A 151 20.71 1.63 -8.28
C LYS A 151 20.50 2.29 -6.93
N THR A 152 19.33 2.10 -6.32
CA THR A 152 19.00 2.72 -5.04
C THR A 152 20.02 2.37 -3.96
N LEU A 153 20.40 3.38 -3.17
CA LEU A 153 21.23 3.23 -1.97
C LEU A 153 20.40 3.40 -0.69
N SER A 154 19.08 3.40 -0.81
CA SER A 154 18.12 3.57 0.27
C SER A 154 17.00 2.52 0.13
N GLY A 155 15.73 2.92 0.22
CA GLY A 155 14.60 2.00 0.03
C GLY A 155 14.46 1.51 -1.41
N GLY A 156 13.66 0.47 -1.57
CA GLY A 156 13.35 -0.16 -2.85
C GLY A 156 13.64 -1.66 -2.82
N THR A 157 12.61 -2.46 -3.06
CA THR A 157 12.71 -3.92 -3.09
C THR A 157 11.84 -4.51 -4.20
N PRO A 158 12.14 -5.75 -4.68
CA PRO A 158 11.27 -6.43 -5.64
C PRO A 158 9.92 -6.84 -5.05
N TYR A 159 9.80 -6.89 -3.70
CA TYR A 159 8.57 -7.25 -3.00
C TYR A 159 7.57 -6.11 -2.91
N GLY A 160 8.02 -4.86 -3.14
CA GLY A 160 7.26 -3.62 -3.10
C GLY A 160 8.16 -2.42 -2.84
N ALA A 161 7.66 -1.21 -3.07
CA ALA A 161 8.39 0.02 -2.77
C ALA A 161 8.65 0.13 -1.26
N SER A 162 9.82 0.64 -0.89
CA SER A 162 10.17 0.92 0.50
C SER A 162 10.92 2.24 0.64
N HIS A 163 10.96 2.78 1.87
CA HIS A 163 11.67 4.01 2.21
C HIS A 163 12.44 3.85 3.51
N VAL A 164 13.64 4.45 3.58
CA VAL A 164 14.45 4.52 4.80
C VAL A 164 14.39 5.95 5.35
N SER A 165 13.50 6.17 6.33
CA SER A 165 13.21 7.51 6.87
C SER A 165 14.28 8.08 7.80
N GLY A 166 15.29 7.29 8.20
CA GLY A 166 16.30 7.68 9.16
C GLY A 166 15.81 7.61 10.61
N GLU A 167 16.75 7.68 11.57
CA GLU A 167 16.49 7.54 13.00
C GLU A 167 15.44 8.55 13.51
N ASN A 168 15.50 9.78 13.04
CA ASN A 168 14.56 10.85 13.42
C ASN A 168 13.43 11.06 12.41
N HIS A 169 13.22 10.14 11.47
CA HIS A 169 12.24 10.26 10.39
C HIS A 169 12.38 11.52 9.54
N GLN A 170 13.60 12.00 9.33
CA GLN A 170 13.90 13.25 8.63
C GLN A 170 14.37 13.06 7.19
N ASN A 171 14.70 11.83 6.79
CA ASN A 171 15.09 11.59 5.40
C ASN A 171 13.88 11.80 4.49
N SER A 172 14.07 12.61 3.47
CA SER A 172 13.09 12.74 2.39
C SER A 172 13.13 11.50 1.49
N ILE A 173 12.00 11.19 0.86
CA ILE A 173 11.94 10.14 -0.15
C ILE A 173 12.86 10.51 -1.31
N THR A 174 13.83 9.63 -1.62
CA THR A 174 14.82 9.85 -2.67
C THR A 174 14.19 9.78 -4.07
N ASP A 175 14.89 10.27 -5.09
CA ASP A 175 14.39 10.23 -6.47
C ASP A 175 14.27 8.80 -7.00
N ASP A 176 15.15 7.89 -6.58
CA ASP A 176 15.04 6.47 -6.95
C ASP A 176 13.83 5.82 -6.26
N GLU A 177 13.59 6.08 -4.98
CA GLU A 177 12.40 5.61 -4.27
C GLU A 177 11.11 6.14 -4.91
N LYS A 178 11.06 7.43 -5.32
CA LYS A 178 9.91 7.99 -6.06
C LYS A 178 9.65 7.29 -7.38
N LYS A 179 10.72 6.99 -8.15
CA LYS A 179 10.61 6.25 -9.41
C LYS A 179 10.12 4.82 -9.20
N ILE A 180 10.58 4.14 -8.13
CA ILE A 180 10.12 2.81 -7.76
C ILE A 180 8.64 2.84 -7.36
N CYS A 181 8.22 3.80 -6.54
CA CYS A 181 6.81 3.99 -6.18
C CYS A 181 5.93 4.22 -7.42
N PHE A 182 6.37 5.10 -8.32
CA PHE A 182 5.66 5.38 -9.57
C PHE A 182 5.52 4.12 -10.42
N ALA A 183 6.63 3.39 -10.65
CA ALA A 183 6.65 2.16 -11.43
C ALA A 183 5.76 1.05 -10.84
N GLN A 184 5.67 0.96 -9.51
CA GLN A 184 4.75 0.04 -8.83
C GLN A 184 3.29 0.37 -9.16
N GLY A 185 2.90 1.64 -9.08
CA GLY A 185 1.55 2.10 -9.41
C GLY A 185 1.19 1.88 -10.88
N GLU A 186 2.09 2.28 -11.79
CA GLU A 186 1.94 2.08 -13.23
C GLU A 186 1.76 0.59 -13.58
N ARG A 187 2.62 -0.29 -13.02
CA ARG A 187 2.52 -1.75 -13.22
C ARG A 187 1.18 -2.31 -12.74
N MET A 188 0.70 -1.89 -11.56
CA MET A 188 -0.60 -2.31 -11.05
C MET A 188 -1.72 -1.91 -12.01
N ALA A 189 -1.72 -0.67 -12.49
CA ALA A 189 -2.71 -0.18 -13.44
C ALA A 189 -2.72 -1.00 -14.74
N LEU A 190 -1.54 -1.30 -15.29
CA LEU A 190 -1.40 -2.13 -16.50
C LEU A 190 -1.93 -3.56 -16.29
N ILE A 191 -1.70 -4.15 -15.10
CA ILE A 191 -2.19 -5.49 -14.78
C ILE A 191 -3.70 -5.48 -14.60
N VAL A 192 -4.27 -4.54 -13.85
CA VAL A 192 -5.71 -4.36 -13.69
C VAL A 192 -6.38 -4.24 -15.07
N LYS A 193 -5.84 -3.37 -15.93
CA LYS A 193 -6.37 -3.18 -17.29
C LYS A 193 -6.34 -4.48 -18.12
N LYS A 194 -5.27 -5.26 -18.04
CA LYS A 194 -5.17 -6.56 -18.74
C LYS A 194 -6.17 -7.59 -18.23
N LEU A 195 -6.40 -7.64 -16.93
CA LEU A 195 -7.34 -8.61 -16.31
C LEU A 195 -8.79 -8.25 -16.59
N SER A 196 -9.12 -6.96 -16.75
CA SER A 196 -10.47 -6.51 -17.11
C SER A 196 -10.83 -6.70 -18.60
N GLY A 197 -9.90 -7.16 -19.44
CA GLY A 197 -10.14 -7.39 -20.87
C GLY A 197 -10.28 -6.13 -21.71
N SER A 198 -9.79 -4.99 -21.21
CA SER A 198 -9.86 -3.67 -21.86
C SER A 198 -8.49 -3.15 -22.31
#